data_2db28e70f32b51b2fe3fc8644bbda743
#
_entry.id   2db28e70f32b51b2fe3fc8644bbda743
#
_cell.length_a   1.000
_cell.length_b   1.000
_cell.length_c   1.000
_cell.angle_alpha   90.00
_cell.angle_beta   90.00
_cell.angle_gamma   90.00
#
_symmetry.space_group_name_H-M   'P 1'
#
loop_
_entity.id
_entity.type
_entity.pdbx_description
1 polymer ?
#
loop_
_entity_poly.entity_id
_entity_poly.type
_entity_poly.pdbx_seq_one_letter_code
_entity_poly.pdbx_strand_id
1 'polypeptide(L)'
;SASCTASSLQSGAKYKFRLRAYKNADGKILYSDYAYISAYTLINETVKFYKAEATKNTVTISWYKGSYDAYTAEVYKDGRWTKLTVTVGNGTAKCTATALQSGSAYKFRIKGYKKSGEDTLYSIYSYISVNTLK
;
A
#
# COMPACT_ATOMS: atom_id res chain seq x y z
N SER A 1 -14.84 -23.09 -1.04
CA SER A 1 -14.01 -22.25 -1.92
C SER A 1 -12.69 -22.94 -2.23
N ALA A 2 -12.08 -22.57 -3.36
CA ALA A 2 -10.77 -23.05 -3.76
C ALA A 2 -9.83 -21.87 -3.97
N SER A 3 -8.54 -22.08 -3.71
CA SER A 3 -7.53 -21.03 -3.89
C SER A 3 -6.22 -21.62 -4.40
N CYS A 4 -5.42 -20.79 -5.05
CA CYS A 4 -4.05 -21.12 -5.41
C CYS A 4 -3.15 -19.91 -5.14
N THR A 5 -1.88 -20.20 -4.88
CA THR A 5 -0.87 -19.16 -4.59
C THR A 5 0.34 -19.39 -5.47
N ALA A 6 0.77 -18.35 -6.18
CA ALA A 6 2.04 -18.35 -6.88
C ALA A 6 3.11 -17.70 -5.99
N SER A 7 4.30 -18.29 -5.96
CA SER A 7 5.43 -17.81 -5.15
C SER A 7 6.64 -17.51 -6.03
N SER A 8 7.68 -16.94 -5.42
CA SER A 8 8.93 -16.59 -6.10
C SER A 8 8.75 -15.62 -7.29
N LEU A 9 7.77 -14.74 -7.16
CA LEU A 9 7.47 -13.73 -8.17
C LEU A 9 8.37 -12.49 -7.94
N GLN A 10 8.64 -11.75 -9.02
CA GLN A 10 9.36 -10.48 -8.92
C GLN A 10 8.47 -9.40 -8.31
N SER A 11 9.04 -8.49 -7.55
CA SER A 11 8.31 -7.35 -6.97
C SER A 11 7.95 -6.33 -8.06
N GLY A 12 6.81 -5.65 -7.90
CA GLY A 12 6.37 -4.62 -8.82
C GLY A 12 6.12 -5.09 -10.25
N ALA A 13 5.66 -6.32 -10.42
CA ALA A 13 5.45 -6.93 -11.72
C ALA A 13 4.01 -7.40 -11.92
N LYS A 14 3.56 -7.39 -13.16
CA LYS A 14 2.24 -7.89 -13.55
C LYS A 14 2.32 -9.35 -13.93
N TYR A 15 1.40 -10.13 -13.40
CA TYR A 15 1.26 -11.55 -13.74
C TYR A 15 -0.14 -11.87 -14.22
N LYS A 16 -0.23 -12.74 -15.20
CA LYS A 16 -1.48 -13.24 -15.73
C LYS A 16 -1.66 -14.69 -15.30
N PHE A 17 -2.82 -14.99 -14.75
CA PHE A 17 -3.19 -16.32 -14.29
C PHE A 17 -4.32 -16.85 -15.16
N ARG A 18 -4.34 -18.15 -15.32
CA ARG A 18 -5.47 -18.85 -15.91
C ARG A 18 -5.81 -20.07 -15.07
N LEU A 19 -7.08 -20.37 -15.01
CA LEU A 19 -7.64 -21.48 -14.24
C LEU A 19 -8.69 -22.19 -15.08
N ARG A 20 -8.76 -23.48 -14.92
CA ARG A 20 -9.88 -24.28 -15.45
C ARG A 20 -10.23 -25.38 -14.47
N ALA A 21 -11.47 -25.82 -14.49
CA ALA A 21 -11.95 -26.95 -13.74
C ALA A 21 -11.86 -28.23 -14.57
N TYR A 22 -11.85 -29.37 -13.92
CA TYR A 22 -12.02 -30.65 -14.57
C TYR A 22 -12.91 -31.57 -13.74
N LYS A 23 -13.52 -32.54 -14.37
CA LYS A 23 -14.25 -33.63 -13.72
C LYS A 23 -14.01 -34.94 -14.44
N ASN A 24 -14.07 -36.05 -13.70
CA ASN A 24 -14.04 -37.40 -14.27
C ASN A 24 -15.46 -37.86 -14.60
N ALA A 25 -15.64 -38.31 -15.80
CA ALA A 25 -16.92 -38.88 -16.27
C ALA A 25 -16.61 -40.14 -17.07
N ASP A 26 -17.06 -41.29 -16.58
CA ASP A 26 -16.92 -42.61 -17.25
C ASP A 26 -15.50 -42.94 -17.72
N GLY A 27 -14.50 -42.68 -16.84
CA GLY A 27 -13.09 -42.90 -17.14
C GLY A 27 -12.44 -41.87 -18.03
N LYS A 28 -13.16 -40.80 -18.38
CA LYS A 28 -12.64 -39.65 -19.16
C LYS A 28 -12.58 -38.41 -18.31
N ILE A 29 -11.57 -37.55 -18.57
CA ILE A 29 -11.43 -36.24 -17.94
C ILE A 29 -12.02 -35.17 -18.85
N LEU A 30 -13.01 -34.44 -18.34
CA LEU A 30 -13.66 -33.33 -19.03
C LEU A 30 -13.16 -32.01 -18.41
N TYR A 31 -12.76 -31.08 -19.26
CA TYR A 31 -12.23 -29.78 -18.82
C TYR A 31 -13.20 -28.64 -19.16
N SER A 32 -13.27 -27.67 -18.29
CA SER A 32 -13.90 -26.39 -18.59
C SER A 32 -13.00 -25.53 -19.47
N ASP A 33 -13.53 -24.44 -20.00
CA ASP A 33 -12.73 -23.36 -20.57
C ASP A 33 -11.85 -22.71 -19.50
N TYR A 34 -10.79 -22.02 -19.93
CA TYR A 34 -9.95 -21.25 -19.03
C TYR A 34 -10.61 -19.91 -18.65
N ALA A 35 -10.56 -19.60 -17.38
CA ALA A 35 -10.80 -18.25 -16.87
C ALA A 35 -9.46 -17.55 -16.64
N TYR A 36 -9.39 -16.25 -16.91
CA TYR A 36 -8.17 -15.45 -16.83
C TYR A 36 -8.31 -14.29 -15.83
N ILE A 37 -7.25 -14.05 -15.07
CA ILE A 37 -7.15 -12.89 -14.17
C ILE A 37 -5.72 -12.38 -14.17
N SER A 38 -5.56 -11.06 -14.02
CA SER A 38 -4.25 -10.42 -13.85
C SER A 38 -4.13 -9.83 -12.47
N ALA A 39 -2.93 -9.90 -11.90
CA ALA A 39 -2.61 -9.32 -10.60
C ALA A 39 -1.19 -8.75 -10.61
N TYR A 40 -0.93 -7.83 -9.71
CA TYR A 40 0.37 -7.17 -9.55
C TYR A 40 0.96 -7.54 -8.22
N THR A 41 2.26 -7.80 -8.19
CA THR A 41 3.00 -7.85 -6.94
C THR A 41 3.31 -6.43 -6.46
N LEU A 42 3.42 -6.24 -5.15
CA LEU A 42 3.81 -4.95 -4.59
C LEU A 42 5.28 -4.65 -4.87
N ILE A 43 5.62 -3.37 -4.95
CA ILE A 43 7.01 -2.93 -5.02
C ILE A 43 7.59 -3.06 -3.60
N ASN A 44 8.65 -3.85 -3.44
CA ASN A 44 9.29 -4.10 -2.15
C ASN A 44 10.26 -2.97 -1.79
N GLU A 45 9.75 -1.74 -1.71
CA GLU A 45 10.49 -0.56 -1.30
C GLU A 45 9.68 0.18 -0.24
N THR A 46 10.37 0.71 0.76
CA THR A 46 9.79 1.52 1.82
C THR A 46 10.00 3.00 1.54
N VAL A 47 9.11 3.82 2.06
CA VAL A 47 9.27 5.27 2.05
C VAL A 47 10.38 5.65 3.04
N LYS A 48 11.27 6.54 2.64
CA LYS A 48 12.36 7.02 3.49
C LYS A 48 11.93 8.29 4.22
N PHE A 49 11.63 8.16 5.50
CA PHE A 49 11.23 9.29 6.32
C PHE A 49 12.37 10.29 6.50
N TYR A 50 12.02 11.56 6.44
CA TYR A 50 12.95 12.67 6.55
C TYR A 50 12.78 13.41 7.88
N LYS A 51 11.52 13.69 8.29
CA LYS A 51 11.22 14.50 9.46
C LYS A 51 9.84 14.16 10.02
N ALA A 52 9.71 14.21 11.34
CA ALA A 52 8.43 14.17 12.02
C ALA A 52 8.37 15.33 13.03
N GLU A 53 7.31 16.13 12.97
CA GLU A 53 7.10 17.27 13.84
C GLU A 53 5.75 17.15 14.51
N ALA A 54 5.70 17.37 15.82
CA ALA A 54 4.49 17.26 16.60
C ALA A 54 4.21 18.56 17.38
N THR A 55 2.94 18.88 17.50
CA THR A 55 2.41 19.84 18.47
C THR A 55 1.57 19.08 19.50
N LYS A 56 0.76 19.78 20.30
CA LYS A 56 -0.17 19.14 21.23
C LYS A 56 -1.29 18.35 20.51
N ASN A 57 -1.68 18.80 19.35
CA ASN A 57 -2.83 18.26 18.63
C ASN A 57 -2.63 18.01 17.13
N THR A 58 -1.40 18.12 16.65
CA THR A 58 -1.06 17.83 15.25
C THR A 58 0.23 17.04 15.16
N VAL A 59 0.38 16.26 14.09
CA VAL A 59 1.63 15.61 13.70
C VAL A 59 1.81 15.80 12.20
N THR A 60 2.96 16.31 11.79
CA THR A 60 3.37 16.41 10.39
C THR A 60 4.53 15.45 10.14
N ILE A 61 4.37 14.63 9.12
CA ILE A 61 5.40 13.67 8.69
C ILE A 61 5.82 14.03 7.27
N SER A 62 7.13 14.07 7.06
CA SER A 62 7.76 14.34 5.78
C SER A 62 8.68 13.18 5.39
N TRP A 63 8.73 12.87 4.11
CA TRP A 63 9.59 11.82 3.55
C TRP A 63 10.20 12.27 2.23
N TYR A 64 11.28 11.61 1.85
CA TYR A 64 11.91 11.86 0.55
C TYR A 64 11.02 11.31 -0.56
N LYS A 65 10.80 12.14 -1.57
CA LYS A 65 10.15 11.72 -2.79
C LYS A 65 11.09 10.79 -3.55
N GLY A 66 10.73 9.53 -3.64
CA GLY A 66 11.43 8.55 -4.46
C GLY A 66 10.95 8.58 -5.91
N SER A 67 10.98 7.45 -6.57
CA SER A 67 10.54 7.28 -7.97
C SER A 67 9.01 7.19 -8.13
N TYR A 68 8.24 7.47 -7.09
CA TYR A 68 6.79 7.36 -7.10
C TYR A 68 6.13 8.61 -7.65
N ASP A 69 4.99 8.44 -8.33
CA ASP A 69 4.19 9.55 -8.85
C ASP A 69 3.40 10.24 -7.75
N ALA A 70 2.88 9.47 -6.79
CA ALA A 70 2.15 9.99 -5.66
C ALA A 70 2.18 9.01 -4.47
N TYR A 71 1.52 9.40 -3.38
CA TYR A 71 1.51 8.64 -2.12
C TYR A 71 0.12 8.64 -1.50
N THR A 72 -0.18 7.58 -0.75
CA THR A 72 -1.28 7.57 0.20
C THR A 72 -0.73 7.53 1.61
N ALA A 73 -1.28 8.34 2.48
CA ALA A 73 -0.90 8.44 3.89
C ALA A 73 -2.12 8.29 4.76
N GLU A 74 -2.00 7.57 5.84
CA GLU A 74 -3.08 7.33 6.78
C GLU A 74 -2.56 7.38 8.21
N VAL A 75 -3.40 7.86 9.13
CA VAL A 75 -3.18 7.84 10.58
C VAL A 75 -4.16 6.87 11.22
N TYR A 76 -3.69 6.08 12.19
CA TYR A 76 -4.55 5.24 13.01
C TYR A 76 -5.05 6.04 14.20
N LYS A 77 -6.35 6.32 14.22
CA LYS A 77 -7.03 6.99 15.31
C LYS A 77 -8.48 6.51 15.41
N ASP A 78 -9.02 6.54 16.61
CA ASP A 78 -10.41 6.13 16.88
C ASP A 78 -10.73 4.71 16.36
N GLY A 79 -9.74 3.81 16.49
CA GLY A 79 -9.87 2.41 16.10
C GLY A 79 -9.82 2.12 14.60
N ARG A 80 -9.42 3.09 13.76
CA ARG A 80 -9.36 2.91 12.31
C ARG A 80 -8.27 3.74 11.64
N TRP A 81 -7.88 3.32 10.44
CA TRP A 81 -7.01 4.08 9.56
C TRP A 81 -7.81 5.19 8.87
N THR A 82 -7.35 6.42 8.99
CA THR A 82 -7.98 7.61 8.42
C THR A 82 -7.04 8.24 7.39
N LYS A 83 -7.53 8.48 6.19
CA LYS A 83 -6.76 9.09 5.11
C LYS A 83 -6.34 10.52 5.45
N LEU A 84 -5.13 10.87 5.03
CA LEU A 84 -4.56 12.21 5.13
C LEU A 84 -4.26 12.75 3.73
N THR A 85 -4.39 14.08 3.59
CA THR A 85 -3.97 14.74 2.35
C THR A 85 -2.45 14.78 2.27
N VAL A 86 -1.91 14.37 1.14
CA VAL A 86 -0.47 14.40 0.87
C VAL A 86 -0.13 15.56 -0.06
N THR A 87 0.86 16.35 0.33
CA THR A 87 1.43 17.39 -0.50
C THR A 87 2.79 16.94 -1.02
N VAL A 88 2.97 16.94 -2.33
CA VAL A 88 4.22 16.51 -2.98
C VAL A 88 4.97 17.73 -3.50
N GLY A 89 6.21 17.91 -3.03
CA GLY A 89 7.13 18.95 -3.50
C GLY A 89 8.20 18.39 -4.43
N ASN A 90 9.26 19.17 -4.66
CA ASN A 90 10.34 18.80 -5.59
C ASN A 90 11.22 17.64 -5.13
N GLY A 91 11.42 17.47 -3.86
CA GLY A 91 12.32 16.42 -3.34
C GLY A 91 11.73 15.69 -2.15
N THR A 92 10.62 16.20 -1.61
CA THR A 92 9.97 15.65 -0.43
C THR A 92 8.45 15.66 -0.59
N ALA A 93 7.79 14.84 0.20
CA ALA A 93 6.34 14.85 0.35
C ALA A 93 6.01 14.88 1.84
N LYS A 94 4.81 15.37 2.19
CA LYS A 94 4.37 15.47 3.58
C LYS A 94 2.87 15.25 3.73
N CYS A 95 2.49 14.88 4.95
CA CYS A 95 1.10 14.87 5.39
C CYS A 95 1.00 15.41 6.82
N THR A 96 -0.16 15.95 7.18
CA THR A 96 -0.43 16.44 8.53
C THR A 96 -1.73 15.86 9.05
N ALA A 97 -1.66 15.25 10.23
CA ALA A 97 -2.83 14.83 10.99
C ALA A 97 -3.20 15.92 12.00
N THR A 98 -4.47 16.24 12.12
CA THR A 98 -5.00 17.27 13.00
C THR A 98 -6.05 16.69 13.96
N ALA A 99 -6.48 17.49 14.92
CA ALA A 99 -7.47 17.08 15.92
C ALA A 99 -7.04 15.82 16.69
N LEU A 100 -5.78 15.75 17.04
CA LEU A 100 -5.19 14.68 17.84
C LEU A 100 -5.24 15.04 19.33
N GLN A 101 -5.22 14.04 20.19
CA GLN A 101 -5.13 14.23 21.63
C GLN A 101 -3.67 14.54 22.05
N SER A 102 -3.49 15.44 23.03
CA SER A 102 -2.18 15.75 23.57
C SER A 102 -1.58 14.55 24.32
N GLY A 103 -0.25 14.42 24.28
CA GLY A 103 0.46 13.37 24.99
C GLY A 103 0.13 11.95 24.57
N SER A 104 -0.32 11.77 23.33
CA SER A 104 -0.79 10.47 22.82
C SER A 104 0.07 9.98 21.67
N ALA A 105 0.22 8.67 21.54
CA ALA A 105 0.96 8.04 20.46
C ALA A 105 0.03 7.76 19.27
N TYR A 106 0.50 8.09 18.07
CA TYR A 106 -0.22 7.83 16.83
C TYR A 106 0.66 7.07 15.85
N LYS A 107 0.07 6.11 15.17
CA LYS A 107 0.73 5.32 14.14
C LYS A 107 0.30 5.81 12.77
N PHE A 108 1.27 5.96 11.89
CA PHE A 108 1.05 6.38 10.51
C PHE A 108 1.54 5.29 9.57
N ARG A 109 0.92 5.19 8.41
CA ARG A 109 1.40 4.35 7.32
C ARG A 109 1.33 5.11 6.01
N ILE A 110 2.37 4.93 5.21
CA ILE A 110 2.51 5.59 3.90
C ILE A 110 2.91 4.54 2.88
N LYS A 111 2.33 4.60 1.70
CA LYS A 111 2.77 3.84 0.54
C LYS A 111 2.83 4.74 -0.67
N GLY A 112 3.80 4.47 -1.56
CA GLY A 112 3.90 5.12 -2.85
C GLY A 112 3.15 4.34 -3.91
N TYR A 113 2.79 5.03 -4.98
CA TYR A 113 2.31 4.38 -6.18
C TYR A 113 2.90 5.06 -7.42
N LYS A 114 3.02 4.31 -8.50
CA LYS A 114 3.43 4.81 -9.80
C LYS A 114 2.62 4.15 -10.89
N LYS A 115 2.42 4.89 -11.96
CA LYS A 115 1.72 4.40 -13.15
C LYS A 115 2.72 3.74 -14.10
N SER A 116 2.32 2.59 -14.64
CA SER A 116 3.03 1.89 -15.69
C SER A 116 2.04 1.60 -16.82
N GLY A 117 1.99 2.51 -17.81
CA GLY A 117 0.93 2.50 -18.81
C GLY A 117 -0.43 2.83 -18.18
N GLU A 118 -1.42 1.96 -18.36
CA GLU A 118 -2.74 2.08 -17.72
C GLU A 118 -2.80 1.45 -16.32
N ASP A 119 -1.72 0.82 -15.89
CA ASP A 119 -1.65 0.08 -14.64
C ASP A 119 -1.08 0.95 -13.51
N THR A 120 -1.54 0.70 -12.29
CA THR A 120 -1.02 1.35 -11.09
C THR A 120 -0.32 0.33 -10.21
N LEU A 121 0.95 0.58 -9.90
CA LEU A 121 1.77 -0.26 -9.02
C LEU A 121 1.92 0.43 -7.67
N TYR A 122 1.78 -0.33 -6.59
CA TYR A 122 1.88 0.16 -5.22
C TYR A 122 3.11 -0.41 -4.53
N SER A 123 3.74 0.41 -3.67
CA SER A 123 4.74 -0.09 -2.73
C SER A 123 4.08 -0.81 -1.56
N ILE A 124 4.89 -1.52 -0.77
CA ILE A 124 4.48 -1.93 0.57
C ILE A 124 4.28 -0.69 1.45
N TYR A 125 3.55 -0.83 2.56
CA TYR A 125 3.41 0.25 3.55
C TYR A 125 4.70 0.44 4.34
N SER A 126 5.01 1.72 4.60
CA SER A 126 6.02 2.13 5.58
C SER A 126 5.30 2.68 6.81
N TYR A 127 5.74 2.30 8.00
CA TYR A 127 5.09 2.66 9.26
C TYR A 127 5.99 3.55 10.10
N ILE A 128 5.41 4.53 10.77
CA ILE A 128 6.09 5.37 11.75
C ILE A 128 5.11 5.71 12.89
N SER A 129 5.63 5.76 14.12
CA SER A 129 4.85 6.17 15.29
C SER A 129 5.40 7.50 15.83
N VAL A 130 4.52 8.42 16.15
CA VAL A 130 4.88 9.75 16.65
C VAL A 130 3.95 10.12 17.80
N ASN A 131 4.52 10.70 18.86
CA ASN A 131 3.76 11.19 20.00
C ASN A 131 3.46 12.68 19.84
N THR A 132 2.24 13.09 20.15
CA THR A 132 1.91 14.51 20.32
C THR A 132 2.55 15.04 21.61
N LEU A 133 2.77 16.34 21.67
CA LEU A 133 3.25 17.00 22.88
C LEU A 133 2.17 17.02 23.96
N LYS A 134 2.61 17.11 25.22
CA LYS A 134 1.71 17.24 26.36
C LYS A 134 1.16 18.64 26.51
#